data_aeba7462080d46cc77fe9e726f543e19
#
_entry.id   aeba7462080d46cc77fe9e726f543e19
#
_cell.length_a   1.000
_cell.length_b   1.000
_cell.length_c   1.000
_cell.angle_alpha   90.00
_cell.angle_beta   90.00
_cell.angle_gamma   90.00
#
_symmetry.space_group_name_H-M   'P 1'
#
loop_
_entity.id
_entity.type
_entity.pdbx_description
1 polymer ?
#
loop_
_entity_poly.entity_id
_entity_poly.type
_entity_poly.pdbx_seq_one_letter_code
_entity_poly.pdbx_strand_id
1 'polypeptide(L)'
;MEENERWACFHVPVNEAGEKEMEYMYYIDNPSQNIKEFFFPYSYNEFLFRLYLDFNKEFNIIIDDCENERMKKEDVPKALEMATAFKDKANDNATKEAASKIIEILTFAKEHGSLVEFWF
;
A
#
# COMPACT_ATOMS: atom_id res chain seq x y z
N MET A 1 12.70 -14.35 17.22
CA MET A 1 13.76 -13.55 16.63
C MET A 1 13.26 -12.79 15.45
N GLU A 2 13.53 -11.54 15.45
CA GLU A 2 13.01 -10.67 14.40
C GLU A 2 13.83 -10.70 13.13
N GLU A 3 14.98 -11.40 13.14
CA GLU A 3 15.80 -11.49 11.93
C GLU A 3 15.08 -12.15 10.77
N ASN A 4 14.00 -12.90 11.05
CA ASN A 4 13.23 -13.56 10.01
C ASN A 4 11.94 -12.83 9.68
N GLU A 5 11.72 -11.65 10.22
CA GLU A 5 10.52 -10.91 9.95
C GLU A 5 10.50 -10.44 8.51
N ARG A 6 9.37 -10.66 7.84
CA ARG A 6 9.16 -10.16 6.48
C ARG A 6 8.67 -8.73 6.53
N TRP A 7 8.88 -8.03 5.44
CA TRP A 7 8.38 -6.68 5.29
C TRP A 7 7.34 -6.65 4.17
N ALA A 8 6.29 -5.91 4.40
CA ALA A 8 5.32 -5.58 3.35
C ALA A 8 5.82 -4.30 2.71
N CYS A 9 5.98 -4.30 1.40
CA CYS A 9 6.52 -3.16 0.68
C CYS A 9 5.46 -2.52 -0.21
N PHE A 10 5.59 -1.22 -0.39
CA PHE A 10 4.64 -0.46 -1.22
C PHE A 10 5.45 0.49 -2.08
N HIS A 11 5.07 0.63 -3.33
CA HIS A 11 5.75 1.51 -4.26
C HIS A 11 4.78 2.53 -4.83
N VAL A 12 5.17 3.80 -4.77
CA VAL A 12 4.35 4.89 -5.30
C VAL A 12 5.22 5.72 -6.23
N PRO A 13 4.91 5.73 -7.55
CA PRO A 13 5.67 6.57 -8.47
C PRO A 13 5.33 8.04 -8.19
N VAL A 14 6.35 8.89 -8.20
CA VAL A 14 6.15 10.31 -7.88
C VAL A 14 5.98 11.17 -9.12
N ASN A 15 6.18 10.58 -10.31
CA ASN A 15 6.05 11.30 -11.58
C ASN A 15 5.88 10.29 -12.71
N GLU A 16 5.73 10.78 -13.96
CA GLU A 16 5.57 9.91 -15.11
C GLU A 16 6.76 8.98 -15.34
N ALA A 17 7.97 9.46 -15.06
CA ALA A 17 9.16 8.62 -15.21
C ALA A 17 9.07 7.41 -14.28
N GLY A 18 8.59 7.62 -13.05
CA GLY A 18 8.39 6.52 -12.10
C GLY A 18 7.36 5.53 -12.58
N GLU A 19 6.25 6.01 -13.16
CA GLU A 19 5.23 5.10 -13.70
C GLU A 19 5.80 4.22 -14.80
N LYS A 20 6.63 4.80 -15.68
CA LYS A 20 7.26 4.02 -16.75
C LYS A 20 8.26 3.02 -16.21
N GLU A 21 9.02 3.41 -15.20
CA GLU A 21 9.97 2.48 -14.59
C GLU A 21 9.25 1.30 -13.99
N MET A 22 8.06 1.52 -13.41
CA MET A 22 7.28 0.43 -12.83
C MET A 22 6.75 -0.52 -13.90
N GLU A 23 6.44 0.00 -15.10
CA GLU A 23 6.00 -0.86 -16.19
C GLU A 23 7.09 -1.87 -16.59
N TYR A 24 8.35 -1.45 -16.53
CA TYR A 24 9.46 -2.30 -16.93
C TYR A 24 10.12 -3.01 -15.77
N MET A 25 9.65 -2.78 -14.55
CA MET A 25 10.13 -3.43 -13.32
C MET A 25 11.60 -3.15 -13.02
N TYR A 26 12.17 -2.09 -13.56
CA TYR A 26 13.57 -1.74 -13.31
C TYR A 26 13.84 -1.37 -11.86
N TYR A 27 12.85 -0.84 -11.20
CA TYR A 27 13.01 -0.36 -9.82
C TYR A 27 13.32 -1.48 -8.83
N ILE A 28 13.08 -2.72 -9.20
CA ILE A 28 13.33 -3.86 -8.32
C ILE A 28 14.82 -4.04 -8.08
N ASP A 29 15.61 -3.95 -9.14
CA ASP A 29 17.06 -4.12 -9.05
C ASP A 29 17.80 -2.79 -8.95
N ASN A 30 17.15 -1.70 -9.31
CA ASN A 30 17.79 -0.39 -9.42
C ASN A 30 16.94 0.64 -8.69
N PRO A 31 17.28 0.93 -7.41
CA PRO A 31 16.51 1.93 -6.65
C PRO A 31 16.37 3.22 -7.44
N SER A 32 15.19 3.80 -7.41
CA SER A 32 14.86 4.95 -8.21
C SER A 32 14.41 6.12 -7.35
N GLN A 33 14.86 7.33 -7.69
CA GLN A 33 14.37 8.53 -7.04
C GLN A 33 12.98 8.92 -7.54
N ASN A 34 12.50 8.25 -8.58
CA ASN A 34 11.17 8.50 -9.15
C ASN A 34 10.09 7.63 -8.54
N ILE A 35 10.46 6.74 -7.64
CA ILE A 35 9.52 5.82 -6.97
C ILE A 35 9.80 5.89 -5.49
N LYS A 36 8.76 6.25 -4.72
CA LYS A 36 8.85 6.24 -3.27
C LYS A 36 8.52 4.85 -2.76
N GLU A 37 9.40 4.28 -1.95
CA GLU A 37 9.17 2.99 -1.33
C GLU A 37 8.76 3.18 0.11
N PHE A 38 7.70 2.48 0.52
CA PHE A 38 7.26 2.40 1.90
C PHE A 38 7.32 0.95 2.33
N PHE A 39 7.49 0.71 3.61
CA PHE A 39 7.39 -0.66 4.12
C PHE A 39 7.04 -0.65 5.59
N PHE A 40 6.41 -1.72 6.03
CA PHE A 40 6.14 -1.94 7.44
C PHE A 40 6.22 -3.45 7.71
N PRO A 41 6.28 -3.86 8.99
CA PRO A 41 6.35 -5.28 9.31
C PRO A 41 5.18 -6.04 8.67
N TYR A 42 5.49 -7.16 8.05
CA TYR A 42 4.48 -7.98 7.37
C TYR A 42 3.30 -8.31 8.30
N SER A 43 3.59 -8.46 9.60
CA SER A 43 2.54 -8.79 10.58
C SER A 43 1.42 -7.75 10.63
N TYR A 44 1.68 -6.52 10.18
CA TYR A 44 0.61 -5.51 10.12
C TYR A 44 -0.52 -5.94 9.19
N ASN A 45 -0.23 -6.78 8.20
CA ASN A 45 -1.26 -7.23 7.26
C ASN A 45 -2.34 -8.04 7.94
N GLU A 46 -2.03 -8.70 9.07
CA GLU A 46 -3.03 -9.43 9.84
C GLU A 46 -4.11 -8.49 10.36
N PHE A 47 -3.71 -7.29 10.77
CA PHE A 47 -4.65 -6.30 11.29
C PHE A 47 -5.38 -5.56 10.17
N LEU A 48 -4.85 -5.60 8.95
CA LEU A 48 -5.42 -4.90 7.80
C LEU A 48 -6.20 -5.82 6.88
N PHE A 49 -6.28 -7.10 7.21
CA PHE A 49 -6.88 -8.11 6.35
C PHE A 49 -8.30 -7.72 5.91
N ARG A 50 -9.12 -7.30 6.86
CA ARG A 50 -10.50 -6.93 6.54
C ARG A 50 -10.57 -5.72 5.62
N LEU A 51 -9.69 -4.75 5.85
CA LEU A 51 -9.61 -3.59 4.97
C LEU A 51 -9.20 -4.01 3.56
N TYR A 52 -8.24 -4.92 3.45
CA TYR A 52 -7.82 -5.42 2.13
C TYR A 52 -8.95 -6.13 1.41
N LEU A 53 -9.75 -6.90 2.13
CA LEU A 53 -10.92 -7.55 1.53
C LEU A 53 -11.90 -6.51 0.99
N ASP A 54 -12.10 -5.43 1.72
CA ASP A 54 -12.98 -4.37 1.28
C ASP A 54 -12.41 -3.66 0.04
N PHE A 55 -11.10 -3.44 0.00
CA PHE A 55 -10.45 -2.89 -1.19
C PHE A 55 -10.63 -3.81 -2.39
N ASN A 56 -10.42 -5.11 -2.18
CA ASN A 56 -10.55 -6.08 -3.28
C ASN A 56 -11.94 -6.03 -3.87
N LYS A 57 -12.95 -5.95 -3.02
CA LYS A 57 -14.33 -5.92 -3.46
C LYS A 57 -14.68 -4.61 -4.14
N GLU A 58 -14.26 -3.49 -3.53
CA GLU A 58 -14.62 -2.16 -4.04
C GLU A 58 -13.95 -1.87 -5.37
N PHE A 59 -12.69 -2.25 -5.52
CA PHE A 59 -11.88 -1.86 -6.67
C PHE A 59 -11.61 -2.98 -7.66
N ASN A 60 -12.16 -4.17 -7.38
CA ASN A 60 -11.98 -5.33 -8.25
C ASN A 60 -10.51 -5.66 -8.45
N ILE A 61 -9.76 -5.71 -7.35
CA ILE A 61 -8.34 -6.07 -7.33
C ILE A 61 -8.16 -7.23 -6.37
N ILE A 62 -6.95 -7.79 -6.33
CA ILE A 62 -6.64 -8.93 -5.47
C ILE A 62 -5.38 -8.62 -4.66
N ILE A 63 -5.57 -8.06 -3.47
CA ILE A 63 -4.47 -7.86 -2.53
C ILE A 63 -4.39 -9.12 -1.69
N ASP A 64 -3.30 -9.86 -1.82
CA ASP A 64 -3.05 -11.01 -0.95
C ASP A 64 -1.54 -11.16 -0.74
N ASP A 65 -1.14 -12.12 0.09
CA ASP A 65 0.25 -12.24 0.50
C ASP A 65 1.12 -13.05 -0.45
N CYS A 66 0.61 -13.40 -1.62
CA CYS A 66 1.36 -14.20 -2.59
C CYS A 66 1.63 -13.47 -3.89
N GLU A 67 1.00 -12.33 -4.12
CA GLU A 67 1.08 -11.64 -5.40
C GLU A 67 1.22 -10.13 -5.20
N ASN A 68 1.79 -9.51 -6.23
CA ASN A 68 1.83 -8.05 -6.28
C ASN A 68 0.53 -7.55 -6.88
N GLU A 69 0.06 -6.42 -6.39
CA GLU A 69 -1.17 -5.84 -6.91
C GLU A 69 -1.02 -4.34 -6.95
N ARG A 70 -1.64 -3.71 -7.93
CA ARG A 70 -1.61 -2.25 -8.08
C ARG A 70 -3.01 -1.68 -7.96
N MET A 71 -3.14 -0.67 -7.12
CA MET A 71 -4.36 0.09 -7.00
C MET A 71 -4.23 1.30 -7.90
N LYS A 72 -5.20 1.49 -8.80
CA LYS A 72 -5.17 2.59 -9.76
C LYS A 72 -5.26 3.93 -9.04
N LYS A 73 -4.65 4.95 -9.65
CA LYS A 73 -4.66 6.28 -9.05
C LYS A 73 -6.08 6.81 -8.85
N GLU A 74 -7.01 6.43 -9.72
CA GLU A 74 -8.40 6.85 -9.61
C GLU A 74 -9.08 6.30 -8.36
N ASP A 75 -8.60 5.17 -7.85
CA ASP A 75 -9.19 4.51 -6.69
C ASP A 75 -8.58 4.95 -5.37
N VAL A 76 -7.42 5.58 -5.41
CA VAL A 76 -6.68 5.95 -4.20
C VAL A 76 -7.48 6.89 -3.28
N PRO A 77 -8.17 7.93 -3.77
CA PRO A 77 -8.93 8.79 -2.85
C PRO A 77 -10.01 8.03 -2.08
N LYS A 78 -10.72 7.12 -2.75
CA LYS A 78 -11.75 6.32 -2.09
C LYS A 78 -11.14 5.35 -1.10
N ALA A 79 -10.01 4.74 -1.46
CA ALA A 79 -9.30 3.84 -0.56
C ALA A 79 -8.87 4.57 0.71
N LEU A 80 -8.43 5.82 0.57
CA LEU A 80 -8.03 6.62 1.73
C LEU A 80 -9.22 6.87 2.66
N GLU A 81 -10.40 7.16 2.10
CA GLU A 81 -11.61 7.31 2.90
C GLU A 81 -11.93 6.03 3.65
N MET A 82 -11.83 4.90 2.96
CA MET A 82 -12.12 3.59 3.56
C MET A 82 -11.13 3.26 4.67
N ALA A 83 -9.86 3.54 4.46
CA ALA A 83 -8.83 3.29 5.48
C ALA A 83 -9.05 4.16 6.71
N THR A 84 -9.43 5.42 6.51
CA THR A 84 -9.70 6.34 7.62
C THR A 84 -10.88 5.86 8.43
N ALA A 85 -11.97 5.44 7.78
CA ALA A 85 -13.14 4.89 8.47
C ALA A 85 -12.78 3.61 9.21
N PHE A 86 -11.95 2.77 8.61
CA PHE A 86 -11.49 1.53 9.23
C PHE A 86 -10.73 1.83 10.51
N LYS A 87 -9.83 2.80 10.48
CA LYS A 87 -9.08 3.19 11.67
C LYS A 87 -9.99 3.73 12.76
N ASP A 88 -10.97 4.54 12.37
CA ASP A 88 -11.90 5.14 13.33
C ASP A 88 -12.71 4.09 14.06
N LYS A 89 -12.98 2.96 13.43
CA LYS A 89 -13.77 1.88 14.03
C LYS A 89 -12.91 0.88 14.81
N ALA A 90 -11.59 0.97 14.69
CA ALA A 90 -10.70 0.01 15.35
C ALA A 90 -10.71 0.25 16.86
N ASN A 91 -10.69 -0.85 17.62
CA ASN A 91 -10.74 -0.79 19.08
C ASN A 91 -9.37 -0.97 19.73
N ASP A 92 -8.42 -1.57 19.04
CA ASP A 92 -7.11 -1.86 19.61
C ASP A 92 -6.03 -1.02 18.96
N ASN A 93 -4.97 -0.78 19.71
CA ASN A 93 -3.88 0.07 19.23
C ASN A 93 -3.11 -0.53 18.07
N ALA A 94 -2.97 -1.86 18.03
CA ALA A 94 -2.23 -2.51 16.95
C ALA A 94 -2.91 -2.28 15.61
N THR A 95 -4.24 -2.42 15.55
CA THR A 95 -4.98 -2.17 14.33
C THR A 95 -4.90 -0.69 13.94
N LYS A 96 -5.00 0.21 14.92
CA LYS A 96 -4.91 1.64 14.63
C LYS A 96 -3.54 2.02 14.09
N GLU A 97 -2.49 1.42 14.63
CA GLU A 97 -1.13 1.68 14.17
C GLU A 97 -0.94 1.20 12.73
N ALA A 98 -1.40 -0.02 12.44
CA ALA A 98 -1.31 -0.57 11.09
C ALA A 98 -2.11 0.30 10.10
N ALA A 99 -3.32 0.70 10.51
CA ALA A 99 -4.16 1.56 9.66
C ALA A 99 -3.50 2.92 9.41
N SER A 100 -2.82 3.47 10.42
CA SER A 100 -2.13 4.75 10.26
C SER A 100 -1.04 4.66 9.20
N LYS A 101 -0.35 3.52 9.12
CA LYS A 101 0.69 3.34 8.11
C LYS A 101 0.11 3.27 6.70
N ILE A 102 -0.98 2.53 6.52
CA ILE A 102 -1.59 2.45 5.19
C ILE A 102 -2.18 3.81 4.79
N ILE A 103 -2.71 4.56 5.75
CA ILE A 103 -3.22 5.91 5.50
C ILE A 103 -2.10 6.83 5.04
N GLU A 104 -0.93 6.72 5.66
CA GLU A 104 0.25 7.51 5.27
C GLU A 104 0.61 7.25 3.80
N ILE A 105 0.62 5.99 3.40
CA ILE A 105 0.97 5.59 2.03
C ILE A 105 -0.07 6.13 1.04
N LEU A 106 -1.34 5.94 1.37
CA LEU A 106 -2.43 6.38 0.48
C LEU A 106 -2.48 7.90 0.39
N THR A 107 -2.18 8.60 1.48
CA THR A 107 -2.14 10.06 1.48
C THR A 107 -1.04 10.56 0.55
N PHE A 108 0.14 9.94 0.65
CA PHE A 108 1.25 10.29 -0.23
C PHE A 108 0.87 10.09 -1.70
N ALA A 109 0.27 8.93 -2.00
CA ALA A 109 -0.12 8.63 -3.38
C ALA A 109 -1.17 9.62 -3.88
N LYS A 110 -2.14 9.97 -3.04
CA LYS A 110 -3.17 10.92 -3.42
C LYS A 110 -2.58 12.30 -3.72
N GLU A 111 -1.65 12.73 -2.90
CA GLU A 111 -1.02 14.03 -3.07
C GLU A 111 -0.22 14.11 -4.37
N HIS A 112 0.29 12.97 -4.83
CA HIS A 112 1.04 12.90 -6.08
C HIS A 112 0.19 12.47 -7.27
N GLY A 113 -1.11 12.22 -7.06
CA GLY A 113 -1.98 11.75 -8.12
C GLY A 113 -1.52 10.41 -8.69
N SER A 114 -1.06 9.51 -7.82
CA SER A 114 -0.37 8.29 -8.23
C SER A 114 -1.08 7.02 -7.80
N LEU A 115 -0.69 5.93 -8.44
CA LEU A 115 -1.12 4.58 -8.06
C LEU A 115 -0.31 4.11 -6.85
N VAL A 116 -0.73 2.99 -6.28
CA VAL A 116 0.02 2.33 -5.19
C VAL A 116 0.19 0.87 -5.59
N GLU A 117 1.42 0.39 -5.52
CA GLU A 117 1.70 -1.03 -5.69
C GLU A 117 1.89 -1.68 -4.33
N PHE A 118 1.16 -2.76 -4.11
CA PHE A 118 1.26 -3.60 -2.90
C PHE A 118 2.17 -4.76 -3.24
N TRP A 119 3.25 -4.89 -2.51
CA TRP A 119 4.25 -5.92 -2.77
C TRP A 119 4.51 -6.67 -1.47
N PHE A 120 3.92 -7.85 -1.34
CA PHE A 120 4.04 -8.63 -0.10
C PHE A 120 4.90 -9.89 -0.23
#